data_8599eb518d8e938f30e2688e5e42e040
#
_entry.id   8599eb518d8e938f30e2688e5e42e040
#
_cell.length_a   1.000
_cell.length_b   1.000
_cell.length_c   1.000
_cell.angle_alpha   90.00
_cell.angle_beta   90.00
_cell.angle_gamma   90.00
#
_symmetry.space_group_name_H-M   'P 1'
#
loop_
_entity.id
_entity.type
_entity.pdbx_description
1 polymer ?
#
loop_
_entity_poly.entity_id
_entity_poly.type
_entity_poly.pdbx_seq_one_letter_code
_entity_poly.pdbx_strand_id
1 'polypeptide(L)'
;MNQLHFIDENGSFSIEQPENISYLYFPLASEKGIKSSLTPNLGGDSKTDQETFLLEPVSAENLHNNRSCRNFWLISEKDGVFSATGSSAEQETAKFTDYQDKSKITAGFMWHTLERNSSALSVETQITSFIPVEDNVEIMYITVRNLSGNTKDMIPYAAVPIYGRSADNIRDHRNVTSMLHRIRTDSHGVLVCPTMSFDEKGHRPNSKIYYVYGCGDNGHVPECFYPTVEDFLGEGGTYTHPRAVYENLPGVQAGSAAAGKEAMGAFRFPRIQLTPGEKAEYILFLGVENSQEEIARVFEKYNTPDKVQKALETTKSWWKKKVNTGFHTGDSNFDRLMKWICFQPFLRRLFGCSFLPHHDYGRGGRGWRDLWQDCLSLLLMDPDGV
;
A
#
# COMPACT_ATOMS: atom_id res chain seq x y z
N MET A 1 15.31 15.00 -17.00
CA MET A 1 15.66 13.81 -16.19
C MET A 1 15.16 14.08 -14.80
N ASN A 2 14.26 13.24 -14.29
CA ASN A 2 13.82 13.30 -12.90
C ASN A 2 15.02 12.96 -12.03
N GLN A 3 15.57 13.94 -11.33
CA GLN A 3 16.75 13.72 -10.50
C GLN A 3 16.31 13.29 -9.10
N LEU A 4 16.92 12.22 -8.61
CA LEU A 4 16.86 11.84 -7.20
C LEU A 4 17.67 12.86 -6.40
N HIS A 5 17.03 13.45 -5.37
CA HIS A 5 17.66 14.40 -4.47
C HIS A 5 17.65 13.84 -3.05
N PHE A 6 18.81 13.62 -2.47
CA PHE A 6 18.92 13.30 -1.04
C PHE A 6 18.55 14.52 -0.20
N ILE A 7 17.68 14.33 0.79
CA ILE A 7 17.13 15.41 1.62
C ILE A 7 17.71 15.44 3.04
N ASP A 8 18.32 14.33 3.48
CA ASP A 8 18.98 14.24 4.78
C ASP A 8 20.23 13.34 4.74
N GLU A 9 20.94 13.28 5.86
CA GLU A 9 22.15 12.45 6.00
C GLU A 9 21.86 10.95 6.22
N ASN A 10 20.60 10.58 6.44
CA ASN A 10 20.20 9.19 6.61
C ASN A 10 19.90 8.52 5.26
N GLY A 11 20.01 9.26 4.14
CA GLY A 11 19.75 8.78 2.81
C GLY A 11 18.30 8.89 2.38
N SER A 12 17.44 9.61 3.13
CA SER A 12 16.10 9.94 2.63
C SER A 12 16.21 10.80 1.38
N PHE A 13 15.33 10.58 0.41
CA PHE A 13 15.41 11.25 -0.88
C PHE A 13 14.03 11.67 -1.39
N SER A 14 14.02 12.53 -2.39
CA SER A 14 12.82 12.89 -3.15
C SER A 14 13.03 12.72 -4.64
N ILE A 15 11.92 12.43 -5.34
CA ILE A 15 11.86 12.31 -6.80
C ILE A 15 10.57 12.98 -7.28
N GLU A 16 10.68 13.87 -8.26
CA GLU A 16 9.54 14.46 -8.96
C GLU A 16 9.07 13.53 -10.08
N GLN A 17 7.75 13.45 -10.33
CA GLN A 17 7.11 12.62 -11.36
C GLN A 17 7.63 11.16 -11.33
N PRO A 18 7.58 10.47 -10.17
CA PRO A 18 8.19 9.17 -9.98
C PRO A 18 7.53 8.07 -10.83
N GLU A 19 6.25 8.22 -11.19
CA GLU A 19 5.52 7.32 -12.08
C GLU A 19 6.07 7.27 -13.50
N ASN A 20 6.89 8.23 -13.90
CA ASN A 20 7.57 8.26 -15.20
C ASN A 20 8.88 7.45 -15.20
N ILE A 21 9.27 6.87 -14.07
CA ILE A 21 10.49 6.08 -13.92
C ILE A 21 10.14 4.59 -13.96
N SER A 22 10.67 3.89 -14.97
CA SER A 22 10.48 2.45 -15.11
C SER A 22 11.16 1.68 -13.97
N TYR A 23 10.52 0.60 -13.52
CA TYR A 23 11.03 -0.33 -12.48
C TYR A 23 11.32 0.30 -11.11
N LEU A 24 10.85 1.51 -10.84
CA LEU A 24 10.92 2.09 -9.50
C LEU A 24 9.89 1.42 -8.59
N TYR A 25 10.34 1.00 -7.42
CA TYR A 25 9.47 0.45 -6.37
C TYR A 25 10.12 0.62 -4.99
N PHE A 26 9.30 0.55 -3.95
CA PHE A 26 9.68 0.78 -2.57
C PHE A 26 9.34 -0.44 -1.71
N PRO A 27 10.29 -1.00 -0.96
CA PRO A 27 10.01 -2.05 0.00
C PRO A 27 9.45 -1.48 1.30
N LEU A 28 8.44 -2.12 1.85
CA LEU A 28 7.97 -1.92 3.21
C LEU A 28 7.95 -3.27 3.92
N ALA A 29 8.39 -3.34 5.17
CA ALA A 29 8.32 -4.58 5.93
C ALA A 29 8.35 -4.32 7.44
N SER A 30 7.75 -5.25 8.20
CA SER A 30 7.95 -5.37 9.64
C SER A 30 8.84 -6.57 9.98
N GLU A 31 9.37 -6.59 11.18
CA GLU A 31 10.05 -7.78 11.73
C GLU A 31 9.05 -8.91 12.09
N LYS A 32 7.74 -8.64 12.10
CA LYS A 32 6.69 -9.63 12.38
C LYS A 32 6.30 -10.49 11.17
N GLY A 33 6.62 -10.05 9.95
CA GLY A 33 6.45 -10.86 8.76
C GLY A 33 5.77 -10.19 7.58
N ILE A 34 4.85 -9.24 7.78
CA ILE A 34 4.21 -8.55 6.66
C ILE A 34 5.23 -7.72 5.90
N LYS A 35 5.15 -7.77 4.60
CA LYS A 35 6.03 -7.07 3.67
C LYS A 35 5.30 -6.74 2.37
N SER A 36 5.65 -5.62 1.80
CA SER A 36 5.03 -5.08 0.58
C SER A 36 6.10 -4.52 -0.35
N SER A 37 5.86 -4.63 -1.64
CA SER A 37 6.62 -3.95 -2.68
C SER A 37 5.67 -3.00 -3.40
N LEU A 38 5.94 -1.69 -3.33
CA LEU A 38 5.04 -0.67 -3.86
C LEU A 38 5.67 0.09 -5.01
N THR A 39 4.91 0.27 -6.09
CA THR A 39 5.26 1.19 -7.19
C THR A 39 4.92 2.63 -6.82
N PRO A 40 5.40 3.63 -7.60
CA PRO A 40 5.02 5.03 -7.38
C PRO A 40 3.52 5.31 -7.37
N ASN A 41 2.71 4.50 -8.06
CA ASN A 41 1.25 4.60 -8.09
C ASN A 41 0.58 3.69 -7.03
N LEU A 42 1.35 3.22 -6.04
CA LEU A 42 0.92 2.32 -4.96
C LEU A 42 0.36 0.96 -5.44
N GLY A 43 0.74 0.54 -6.65
CA GLY A 43 0.61 -0.85 -7.09
C GLY A 43 1.63 -1.74 -6.38
N GLY A 44 1.58 -3.04 -6.66
CA GLY A 44 2.49 -4.01 -6.07
C GLY A 44 1.82 -4.94 -5.05
N ASP A 45 2.59 -5.86 -4.48
CA ASP A 45 2.05 -6.88 -3.59
C ASP A 45 2.06 -6.50 -2.10
N SER A 46 1.42 -7.36 -1.30
CA SER A 46 1.55 -7.38 0.17
C SER A 46 1.31 -8.80 0.66
N LYS A 47 2.19 -9.30 1.55
CA LYS A 47 2.17 -10.69 2.02
C LYS A 47 2.83 -10.84 3.38
N THR A 48 2.53 -11.91 4.08
CA THR A 48 3.33 -12.39 5.22
C THR A 48 4.34 -13.45 4.78
N ASP A 49 3.94 -14.35 3.90
CA ASP A 49 4.72 -15.46 3.34
C ASP A 49 4.22 -15.83 1.94
N GLN A 50 4.77 -16.88 1.32
CA GLN A 50 4.38 -17.33 -0.02
C GLN A 50 2.97 -17.94 -0.10
N GLU A 51 2.41 -18.32 1.02
CA GLU A 51 1.09 -18.93 1.11
C GLU A 51 -0.01 -17.92 1.46
N THR A 52 0.40 -16.67 1.83
CA THR A 52 -0.47 -15.69 2.45
C THR A 52 -0.25 -14.31 1.84
N PHE A 53 -0.86 -14.09 0.69
CA PHE A 53 -0.85 -12.77 0.02
C PHE A 53 -2.14 -12.02 0.28
N LEU A 54 -2.02 -10.84 0.84
CA LEU A 54 -3.13 -9.89 0.98
C LEU A 54 -3.50 -9.28 -0.37
N LEU A 55 -2.49 -8.81 -1.12
CA LEU A 55 -2.64 -8.33 -2.48
C LEU A 55 -2.01 -9.32 -3.46
N GLU A 56 -2.45 -9.24 -4.72
CA GLU A 56 -2.00 -10.15 -5.78
C GLU A 56 -0.47 -10.15 -5.91
N PRO A 57 0.15 -11.33 -6.00
CA PRO A 57 1.58 -11.45 -6.22
C PRO A 57 2.04 -10.71 -7.47
N VAL A 58 3.15 -10.01 -7.39
CA VAL A 58 3.77 -9.33 -8.52
C VAL A 58 5.14 -9.92 -8.83
N SER A 59 5.52 -9.82 -10.11
CA SER A 59 6.85 -10.13 -10.62
C SER A 59 7.47 -8.89 -11.27
N ALA A 60 8.74 -8.95 -11.62
CA ALA A 60 9.40 -7.87 -12.36
C ALA A 60 8.69 -7.55 -13.69
N GLU A 61 8.05 -8.54 -14.31
CA GLU A 61 7.36 -8.38 -15.60
C GLU A 61 6.03 -7.63 -15.47
N ASN A 62 5.33 -7.76 -14.33
CA ASN A 62 4.01 -7.16 -14.15
C ASN A 62 3.93 -6.12 -13.03
N LEU A 63 5.06 -5.74 -12.43
CA LEU A 63 5.11 -4.85 -11.27
C LEU A 63 4.35 -3.52 -11.50
N HIS A 64 4.47 -2.96 -12.68
CA HIS A 64 3.85 -1.68 -13.06
C HIS A 64 2.54 -1.84 -13.84
N ASN A 65 2.07 -3.06 -14.02
CA ASN A 65 0.85 -3.38 -14.77
C ASN A 65 0.12 -4.57 -14.14
N ASN A 66 -0.29 -4.43 -12.89
CA ASN A 66 -1.04 -5.45 -12.17
C ASN A 66 -2.31 -4.85 -11.55
N ARG A 67 -3.18 -5.71 -11.03
CA ARG A 67 -4.45 -5.32 -10.42
C ARG A 67 -4.32 -4.86 -8.96
N SER A 68 -3.18 -5.08 -8.35
CA SER A 68 -2.92 -4.78 -6.95
C SER A 68 -2.62 -3.30 -6.74
N CYS A 69 -3.54 -2.44 -7.13
CA CYS A 69 -3.42 -1.00 -6.91
C CYS A 69 -4.20 -0.60 -5.67
N ARG A 70 -3.49 -0.09 -4.67
CA ARG A 70 -4.12 0.62 -3.56
C ARG A 70 -4.53 1.98 -4.08
N ASN A 71 -5.77 2.38 -3.90
CA ASN A 71 -6.23 3.67 -4.40
C ASN A 71 -7.07 4.41 -3.36
N PHE A 72 -7.01 5.73 -3.45
CA PHE A 72 -7.87 6.65 -2.73
C PHE A 72 -8.41 7.68 -3.72
N TRP A 73 -9.72 7.78 -3.78
CA TRP A 73 -10.42 8.60 -4.76
C TRP A 73 -11.12 9.77 -4.09
N LEU A 74 -11.18 10.87 -4.81
CA LEU A 74 -12.00 12.03 -4.45
C LEU A 74 -12.95 12.32 -5.61
N ILE A 75 -14.23 12.46 -5.30
CA ILE A 75 -15.24 12.88 -6.26
C ILE A 75 -15.74 14.26 -5.88
N SER A 76 -15.73 15.18 -6.83
CA SER A 76 -16.48 16.43 -6.78
C SER A 76 -17.49 16.44 -7.90
N GLU A 77 -18.75 16.66 -7.60
CA GLU A 77 -19.82 16.74 -8.61
C GLU A 77 -19.57 17.83 -9.67
N LYS A 78 -18.80 18.86 -9.29
CA LYS A 78 -18.49 19.99 -10.16
C LYS A 78 -17.17 19.81 -10.91
N ASP A 79 -16.17 19.24 -10.25
CA ASP A 79 -14.78 19.25 -10.72
C ASP A 79 -14.32 17.87 -11.23
N GLY A 80 -15.14 16.82 -11.07
CA GLY A 80 -14.87 15.47 -11.58
C GLY A 80 -14.27 14.52 -10.56
N VAL A 81 -13.54 13.52 -11.05
CA VAL A 81 -12.95 12.42 -10.27
C VAL A 81 -11.44 12.53 -10.26
N PHE A 82 -10.82 12.28 -9.11
CA PHE A 82 -9.38 12.31 -8.93
C PHE A 82 -8.91 11.07 -8.16
N SER A 83 -7.87 10.42 -8.66
CA SER A 83 -7.14 9.37 -7.96
C SER A 83 -5.91 9.96 -7.27
N ALA A 84 -5.82 9.85 -5.96
CA ALA A 84 -4.68 10.33 -5.18
C ALA A 84 -3.38 9.54 -5.50
N THR A 85 -3.49 8.37 -6.12
CA THR A 85 -2.35 7.56 -6.55
C THR A 85 -1.98 7.76 -8.03
N GLY A 86 -2.80 8.49 -8.79
CA GLY A 86 -2.59 8.70 -10.21
C GLY A 86 -3.03 7.52 -11.08
N SER A 87 -3.85 6.63 -10.53
CA SER A 87 -4.31 5.39 -11.21
C SER A 87 -5.76 5.53 -11.69
N SER A 88 -6.10 6.65 -12.32
CA SER A 88 -7.36 6.82 -13.08
C SER A 88 -7.10 6.77 -14.58
N ALA A 89 -8.13 6.47 -15.37
CA ALA A 89 -8.03 6.43 -16.82
C ALA A 89 -7.58 7.78 -17.39
N GLU A 90 -8.08 8.89 -16.84
CA GLU A 90 -7.73 10.25 -17.25
C GLU A 90 -6.26 10.54 -16.91
N GLN A 91 -5.80 10.21 -15.71
CA GLN A 91 -4.43 10.46 -15.26
C GLN A 91 -3.43 9.58 -16.02
N GLU A 92 -3.78 8.33 -16.32
CA GLU A 92 -2.94 7.45 -17.15
C GLU A 92 -2.84 7.97 -18.60
N THR A 93 -3.94 8.50 -19.15
CA THR A 93 -3.93 9.10 -20.49
C THR A 93 -3.12 10.39 -20.53
N ALA A 94 -3.13 11.18 -19.46
CA ALA A 94 -2.36 12.41 -19.34
C ALA A 94 -0.86 12.18 -19.09
N LYS A 95 -0.45 10.97 -18.74
CA LYS A 95 0.95 10.63 -18.43
C LYS A 95 1.88 11.01 -19.59
N PHE A 96 3.01 11.63 -19.28
CA PHE A 96 3.99 12.18 -20.25
C PHE A 96 3.49 13.36 -21.10
N THR A 97 2.37 13.94 -20.78
CA THR A 97 1.87 15.16 -21.42
C THR A 97 1.99 16.39 -20.50
N ASP A 98 1.74 17.57 -21.01
CA ASP A 98 1.71 18.82 -20.23
C ASP A 98 0.50 18.88 -19.25
N TYR A 99 -0.46 17.99 -19.40
CA TYR A 99 -1.65 17.89 -18.54
C TYR A 99 -1.46 16.92 -17.37
N GLN A 100 -0.31 16.26 -17.28
CA GLN A 100 -0.02 15.34 -16.18
C GLN A 100 -0.02 16.09 -14.84
N ASP A 101 -0.72 15.57 -13.85
CA ASP A 101 -0.69 16.12 -12.49
C ASP A 101 0.74 16.13 -11.93
N LYS A 102 1.04 17.13 -11.13
CA LYS A 102 2.33 17.17 -10.43
C LYS A 102 2.33 16.17 -9.30
N SER A 103 3.34 15.33 -9.26
CA SER A 103 3.54 14.34 -8.23
C SER A 103 4.98 14.33 -7.74
N LYS A 104 5.16 13.94 -6.49
CA LYS A 104 6.46 13.80 -5.85
C LYS A 104 6.44 12.64 -4.88
N ILE A 105 7.50 11.88 -4.83
CA ILE A 105 7.75 10.92 -3.76
C ILE A 105 8.89 11.42 -2.87
N THR A 106 8.68 11.31 -1.56
CA THR A 106 9.72 11.41 -0.54
C THR A 106 9.80 10.06 0.15
N ALA A 107 10.99 9.46 0.22
CA ALA A 107 11.16 8.12 0.75
C ALA A 107 12.40 7.97 1.63
N GLY A 108 12.33 7.04 2.55
CA GLY A 108 13.43 6.57 3.39
C GLY A 108 13.28 5.08 3.68
N PHE A 109 14.03 4.56 4.64
CA PHE A 109 14.00 3.14 4.95
C PHE A 109 12.63 2.72 5.49
N MET A 110 11.92 1.88 4.73
CA MET A 110 10.62 1.29 5.05
C MET A 110 9.47 2.29 5.21
N TRP A 111 9.56 3.43 4.55
CA TRP A 111 8.47 4.38 4.44
C TRP A 111 8.60 5.22 3.17
N HIS A 112 7.48 5.70 2.67
CA HIS A 112 7.46 6.73 1.63
C HIS A 112 6.18 7.56 1.72
N THR A 113 6.24 8.78 1.17
CA THR A 113 5.11 9.67 1.04
C THR A 113 4.95 10.05 -0.43
N LEU A 114 3.81 9.73 -1.01
CA LEU A 114 3.40 10.20 -2.33
C LEU A 114 2.58 11.47 -2.16
N GLU A 115 3.05 12.56 -2.76
CA GLU A 115 2.32 13.82 -2.88
C GLU A 115 1.79 13.94 -4.31
N ARG A 116 0.54 14.37 -4.48
CA ARG A 116 -0.05 14.62 -5.78
C ARG A 116 -1.00 15.82 -5.72
N ASN A 117 -0.86 16.71 -6.70
CA ASN A 117 -1.68 17.91 -6.83
C ASN A 117 -2.63 17.74 -8.00
N SER A 118 -3.94 17.78 -7.74
CA SER A 118 -4.95 17.85 -8.77
C SER A 118 -5.18 19.30 -9.19
N SER A 119 -4.90 19.62 -10.44
CA SER A 119 -5.23 20.94 -11.00
C SER A 119 -6.75 21.11 -11.18
N ALA A 120 -7.47 20.03 -11.54
CA ALA A 120 -8.92 20.06 -11.76
C ALA A 120 -9.67 20.30 -10.44
N LEU A 121 -9.41 19.52 -9.40
CA LEU A 121 -10.06 19.68 -8.10
C LEU A 121 -9.44 20.81 -7.26
N SER A 122 -8.25 21.28 -7.60
CA SER A 122 -7.46 22.23 -6.79
C SER A 122 -7.23 21.70 -5.37
N VAL A 123 -6.82 20.43 -5.26
CA VAL A 123 -6.48 19.76 -4.00
C VAL A 123 -5.09 19.18 -4.05
N GLU A 124 -4.45 19.12 -2.90
CA GLU A 124 -3.25 18.34 -2.64
C GLU A 124 -3.61 17.09 -1.86
N THR A 125 -3.05 15.97 -2.26
CA THR A 125 -3.12 14.74 -1.48
C THR A 125 -1.72 14.26 -1.11
N GLN A 126 -1.57 13.79 0.12
CA GLN A 126 -0.36 13.13 0.59
C GLN A 126 -0.72 11.76 1.13
N ILE A 127 -0.08 10.71 0.65
CA ILE A 127 -0.25 9.33 1.13
C ILE A 127 1.08 8.86 1.68
N THR A 128 1.17 8.72 2.99
CA THR A 128 2.33 8.12 3.65
C THR A 128 2.05 6.65 3.91
N SER A 129 2.87 5.78 3.31
CA SER A 129 2.78 4.33 3.48
C SER A 129 3.97 3.82 4.28
N PHE A 130 3.70 2.99 5.28
CA PHE A 130 4.70 2.32 6.08
C PHE A 130 4.12 1.09 6.77
N ILE A 131 4.98 0.24 7.31
CA ILE A 131 4.60 -0.91 8.14
C ILE A 131 5.21 -0.70 9.53
N PRO A 132 4.39 -0.62 10.60
CA PRO A 132 4.90 -0.56 11.97
C PRO A 132 5.78 -1.78 12.28
N VAL A 133 6.88 -1.60 12.99
CA VAL A 133 7.90 -2.65 13.21
C VAL A 133 7.32 -3.90 13.88
N GLU A 134 6.33 -3.73 14.75
CA GLU A 134 5.83 -4.79 15.64
C GLU A 134 4.48 -5.41 15.21
N ASP A 135 3.86 -4.96 14.14
CA ASP A 135 2.52 -5.42 13.74
C ASP A 135 2.47 -5.87 12.27
N ASN A 136 1.53 -6.76 11.95
CA ASN A 136 1.28 -7.28 10.60
C ASN A 136 0.26 -6.43 9.85
N VAL A 137 0.49 -5.13 9.75
CA VAL A 137 -0.39 -4.20 9.07
C VAL A 137 0.41 -3.17 8.28
N GLU A 138 0.06 -2.98 7.02
CA GLU A 138 0.47 -1.82 6.23
C GLU A 138 -0.50 -0.67 6.51
N ILE A 139 0.03 0.49 6.84
CA ILE A 139 -0.74 1.71 7.09
C ILE A 139 -0.55 2.66 5.92
N MET A 140 -1.66 3.14 5.37
CA MET A 140 -1.70 4.28 4.46
C MET A 140 -2.35 5.45 5.20
N TYR A 141 -1.56 6.46 5.51
CA TYR A 141 -2.02 7.71 6.12
C TYR A 141 -2.18 8.76 5.04
N ILE A 142 -3.40 9.24 4.86
CA ILE A 142 -3.82 10.09 3.76
C ILE A 142 -4.23 11.45 4.28
N THR A 143 -3.68 12.51 3.72
CA THR A 143 -4.11 13.89 3.96
C THR A 143 -4.65 14.48 2.65
N VAL A 144 -5.81 15.10 2.71
CA VAL A 144 -6.43 15.84 1.61
C VAL A 144 -6.52 17.30 2.01
N ARG A 145 -5.93 18.20 1.25
CA ARG A 145 -5.94 19.66 1.51
C ARG A 145 -6.57 20.41 0.38
N ASN A 146 -7.47 21.35 0.70
CA ASN A 146 -8.02 22.29 -0.28
C ASN A 146 -7.02 23.41 -0.58
N LEU A 147 -6.55 23.49 -1.82
CA LEU A 147 -5.65 24.54 -2.30
C LEU A 147 -6.39 25.72 -2.97
N SER A 148 -7.70 25.60 -3.15
CA SER A 148 -8.49 26.65 -3.81
C SER A 148 -8.87 27.79 -2.86
N GLY A 149 -9.30 28.91 -3.41
CA GLY A 149 -9.88 30.02 -2.64
C GLY A 149 -11.34 29.85 -2.23
N ASN A 150 -11.95 28.70 -2.55
CA ASN A 150 -13.37 28.41 -2.28
C ASN A 150 -13.53 27.10 -1.48
N THR A 151 -14.65 26.95 -0.80
CA THR A 151 -15.02 25.70 -0.15
C THR A 151 -15.19 24.61 -1.21
N LYS A 152 -14.54 23.44 -0.99
CA LYS A 152 -14.66 22.23 -1.82
C LYS A 152 -15.56 21.22 -1.15
N ASP A 153 -16.45 20.66 -1.94
CA ASP A 153 -17.37 19.58 -1.55
C ASP A 153 -16.94 18.30 -2.28
N MET A 154 -16.57 17.27 -1.52
CA MET A 154 -15.98 16.04 -2.06
C MET A 154 -16.48 14.82 -1.33
N ILE A 155 -16.45 13.68 -2.04
CA ILE A 155 -16.74 12.35 -1.47
C ILE A 155 -15.47 11.51 -1.59
N PRO A 156 -14.88 11.08 -0.47
CA PRO A 156 -13.71 10.21 -0.47
C PRO A 156 -14.08 8.74 -0.58
N TYR A 157 -13.26 7.97 -1.33
CA TYR A 157 -13.34 6.52 -1.44
C TYR A 157 -11.98 5.90 -1.22
N ALA A 158 -11.95 4.77 -0.53
CA ALA A 158 -10.80 3.87 -0.49
C ALA A 158 -11.09 2.64 -1.34
N ALA A 159 -10.06 2.11 -2.00
CA ALA A 159 -10.20 0.93 -2.84
C ALA A 159 -8.90 0.13 -2.90
N VAL A 160 -8.91 -1.09 -2.34
CA VAL A 160 -7.78 -2.00 -2.29
C VAL A 160 -8.26 -3.41 -2.65
N PRO A 161 -7.85 -3.99 -3.79
CA PRO A 161 -8.19 -5.36 -4.13
C PRO A 161 -7.61 -6.35 -3.10
N ILE A 162 -8.41 -7.29 -2.61
CA ILE A 162 -7.96 -8.32 -1.67
C ILE A 162 -7.79 -9.62 -2.43
N TYR A 163 -6.56 -10.13 -2.49
CA TYR A 163 -6.25 -11.40 -3.16
C TYR A 163 -6.58 -12.60 -2.28
N GLY A 164 -6.12 -12.62 -1.03
CA GLY A 164 -6.48 -13.60 0.01
C GLY A 164 -6.11 -15.03 -0.30
N ARG A 165 -4.96 -15.29 -0.96
CA ARG A 165 -4.54 -16.60 -1.48
C ARG A 165 -3.03 -16.76 -1.42
N SER A 166 -2.57 -17.97 -1.78
CA SER A 166 -1.15 -18.27 -2.00
C SER A 166 -0.65 -17.72 -3.35
N ALA A 167 0.67 -17.54 -3.48
CA ALA A 167 1.30 -17.17 -4.74
C ALA A 167 1.03 -18.19 -5.86
N ASP A 168 0.88 -19.47 -5.53
CA ASP A 168 0.60 -20.54 -6.50
C ASP A 168 -0.67 -20.29 -7.28
N ASN A 169 -1.68 -19.72 -6.62
CA ASN A 169 -2.99 -19.48 -7.22
C ASN A 169 -3.00 -18.38 -8.29
N ILE A 170 -1.88 -17.70 -8.53
CA ILE A 170 -1.80 -16.73 -9.66
C ILE A 170 -1.95 -17.42 -11.01
N ARG A 171 -1.62 -18.71 -11.08
CA ARG A 171 -1.72 -19.54 -12.29
C ARG A 171 -3.08 -20.21 -12.44
N ASP A 172 -3.91 -20.17 -11.41
CA ASP A 172 -5.24 -20.80 -11.39
C ASP A 172 -6.32 -19.87 -11.94
N HIS A 173 -7.44 -20.46 -12.28
CA HIS A 173 -8.63 -19.68 -12.63
C HIS A 173 -9.12 -18.87 -11.41
N ARG A 174 -9.12 -17.56 -11.52
CA ARG A 174 -9.53 -16.66 -10.43
C ARG A 174 -10.91 -16.99 -9.89
N ASN A 175 -11.89 -17.26 -10.77
CA ASN A 175 -13.26 -17.61 -10.36
C ASN A 175 -13.31 -18.92 -9.55
N VAL A 176 -12.41 -19.86 -9.81
CA VAL A 176 -12.34 -21.11 -9.04
C VAL A 176 -11.76 -20.87 -7.65
N THR A 177 -10.65 -20.16 -7.57
CA THR A 177 -10.00 -19.89 -6.29
C THR A 177 -10.78 -18.90 -5.41
N SER A 178 -11.50 -17.94 -6.03
CA SER A 178 -12.38 -17.03 -5.30
C SER A 178 -13.62 -17.71 -4.68
N MET A 179 -14.01 -18.89 -5.15
CA MET A 179 -15.10 -19.67 -4.52
C MET A 179 -14.82 -20.00 -3.05
N LEU A 180 -13.56 -19.99 -2.63
CA LEU A 180 -13.16 -20.23 -1.26
C LEU A 180 -13.39 -19.01 -0.34
N HIS A 181 -13.53 -17.81 -0.90
CA HIS A 181 -13.68 -16.58 -0.13
C HIS A 181 -15.02 -16.52 0.61
N ARG A 182 -14.96 -16.10 1.86
CA ARG A 182 -16.11 -15.67 2.68
C ARG A 182 -15.83 -14.23 3.07
N ILE A 183 -16.57 -13.33 2.42
CA ILE A 183 -16.38 -11.89 2.54
C ILE A 183 -17.41 -11.34 3.50
N ARG A 184 -17.03 -10.45 4.39
CA ARG A 184 -17.90 -9.76 5.32
C ARG A 184 -17.53 -8.29 5.42
N THR A 185 -18.51 -7.46 5.74
CA THR A 185 -18.28 -6.05 6.08
C THR A 185 -18.61 -5.81 7.54
N ASP A 186 -17.86 -4.93 8.18
CA ASP A 186 -18.22 -4.36 9.47
C ASP A 186 -18.20 -2.82 9.41
N SER A 187 -18.23 -2.14 10.55
CA SER A 187 -18.23 -0.67 10.60
C SER A 187 -16.96 -0.02 10.06
N HIS A 188 -15.88 -0.75 9.90
CA HIS A 188 -14.56 -0.20 9.54
C HIS A 188 -14.08 -0.62 8.15
N GLY A 189 -14.62 -1.70 7.59
CA GLY A 189 -14.13 -2.15 6.28
C GLY A 189 -14.60 -3.54 5.85
N VAL A 190 -13.73 -4.21 5.10
CA VAL A 190 -13.99 -5.50 4.47
C VAL A 190 -13.01 -6.55 5.01
N LEU A 191 -13.56 -7.71 5.38
CA LEU A 191 -12.81 -8.89 5.84
C LEU A 191 -13.04 -10.06 4.89
N VAL A 192 -11.98 -10.80 4.63
CA VAL A 192 -12.03 -12.02 3.81
C VAL A 192 -11.46 -13.18 4.62
N CYS A 193 -12.27 -14.22 4.81
CA CYS A 193 -11.91 -15.45 5.50
C CYS A 193 -11.99 -16.60 4.49
N PRO A 194 -10.91 -16.97 3.79
CA PRO A 194 -10.92 -18.13 2.91
C PRO A 194 -11.21 -19.40 3.72
N THR A 195 -12.04 -20.29 3.19
CA THR A 195 -12.34 -21.55 3.88
C THR A 195 -11.17 -22.53 3.83
N MET A 196 -10.32 -22.40 2.82
CA MET A 196 -9.24 -23.32 2.53
C MET A 196 -8.08 -22.59 1.85
N SER A 197 -6.86 -23.02 2.13
CA SER A 197 -5.68 -22.75 1.30
C SER A 197 -5.53 -23.86 0.28
N PHE A 198 -5.20 -23.47 -0.94
CA PHE A 198 -4.96 -24.36 -2.06
C PHE A 198 -3.60 -23.97 -2.68
N ASP A 199 -2.59 -24.76 -2.46
CA ASP A 199 -1.21 -24.49 -2.87
C ASP A 199 -0.45 -25.79 -3.13
N GLU A 200 0.83 -25.73 -3.45
CA GLU A 200 1.68 -26.91 -3.69
C GLU A 200 1.75 -27.89 -2.50
N LYS A 201 1.46 -27.45 -1.29
CA LYS A 201 1.38 -28.31 -0.10
C LYS A 201 0.04 -29.03 0.04
N GLY A 202 -0.87 -28.79 -0.91
CA GLY A 202 -2.21 -29.39 -0.95
C GLY A 202 -3.30 -28.51 -0.32
N HIS A 203 -4.43 -29.14 -0.03
CA HIS A 203 -5.61 -28.46 0.52
C HIS A 203 -5.58 -28.50 2.04
N ARG A 204 -5.71 -27.31 2.66
CA ARG A 204 -5.69 -27.15 4.12
C ARG A 204 -6.74 -26.14 4.56
N PRO A 205 -7.38 -26.31 5.72
CA PRO A 205 -8.21 -25.22 6.28
C PRO A 205 -7.38 -23.94 6.40
N ASN A 206 -7.98 -22.81 6.03
CA ASN A 206 -7.36 -21.49 6.18
C ASN A 206 -7.99 -20.77 7.38
N SER A 207 -7.17 -20.37 8.33
CA SER A 207 -7.60 -19.62 9.53
C SER A 207 -7.27 -18.13 9.46
N LYS A 208 -6.71 -17.66 8.34
CA LYS A 208 -6.32 -16.26 8.19
C LYS A 208 -7.53 -15.38 7.89
N ILE A 209 -7.49 -14.17 8.40
CA ILE A 209 -8.41 -13.09 8.07
C ILE A 209 -7.61 -12.00 7.36
N TYR A 210 -7.93 -11.77 6.10
CA TYR A 210 -7.39 -10.67 5.31
C TYR A 210 -8.35 -9.50 5.45
N TYR A 211 -7.83 -8.30 5.69
CA TYR A 211 -8.72 -7.16 5.91
C TYR A 211 -8.18 -5.86 5.32
N VAL A 212 -9.11 -5.01 4.95
CA VAL A 212 -8.88 -3.61 4.61
C VAL A 212 -9.88 -2.80 5.42
N TYR A 213 -9.37 -2.03 6.38
CA TYR A 213 -10.14 -1.13 7.23
C TYR A 213 -9.80 0.32 6.94
N GLY A 214 -10.70 1.22 7.32
CA GLY A 214 -10.45 2.65 7.24
C GLY A 214 -11.18 3.44 8.30
N CYS A 215 -10.59 4.58 8.66
CA CYS A 215 -11.24 5.62 9.45
C CYS A 215 -10.77 7.00 8.98
N GLY A 216 -11.60 8.02 9.20
CA GLY A 216 -11.22 9.41 9.05
C GLY A 216 -10.80 10.02 10.38
N ASP A 217 -10.30 11.24 10.33
CA ASP A 217 -10.13 12.07 11.50
C ASP A 217 -11.49 12.22 12.24
N ASN A 218 -11.43 12.58 13.50
CA ASN A 218 -12.63 12.69 14.35
C ASN A 218 -13.47 11.40 14.47
N GLY A 219 -12.92 10.22 14.17
CA GLY A 219 -13.58 8.93 14.29
C GLY A 219 -14.61 8.63 13.19
N HIS A 220 -14.58 9.35 12.10
CA HIS A 220 -15.43 9.04 10.94
C HIS A 220 -15.15 7.63 10.42
N VAL A 221 -16.21 6.84 10.27
CA VAL A 221 -16.15 5.49 9.68
C VAL A 221 -16.74 5.51 8.27
N PRO A 222 -16.44 4.51 7.43
CA PRO A 222 -17.09 4.36 6.13
C PRO A 222 -18.62 4.30 6.25
N GLU A 223 -19.33 4.90 5.31
CA GLU A 223 -20.79 4.93 5.29
C GLU A 223 -21.41 3.79 4.45
N CYS A 224 -20.66 3.26 3.48
CA CYS A 224 -21.05 2.08 2.72
C CYS A 224 -19.84 1.38 2.11
N PHE A 225 -20.03 0.12 1.66
CA PHE A 225 -18.98 -0.78 1.26
C PHE A 225 -19.24 -1.39 -0.11
N TYR A 226 -18.16 -1.75 -0.83
CA TYR A 226 -18.16 -2.47 -2.10
C TYR A 226 -17.26 -3.70 -1.94
N PRO A 227 -17.76 -4.76 -1.28
CA PRO A 227 -16.91 -5.85 -0.79
C PRO A 227 -16.43 -6.82 -1.87
N THR A 228 -16.97 -6.72 -3.09
CA THR A 228 -16.54 -7.53 -4.22
C THR A 228 -16.05 -6.67 -5.38
N VAL A 229 -15.20 -7.26 -6.23
CA VAL A 229 -14.73 -6.59 -7.44
C VAL A 229 -15.90 -6.22 -8.36
N GLU A 230 -16.92 -7.07 -8.44
CA GLU A 230 -18.14 -6.81 -9.22
C GLU A 230 -18.91 -5.59 -8.70
N ASP A 231 -19.08 -5.46 -7.37
CA ASP A 231 -19.76 -4.33 -6.76
C ASP A 231 -19.01 -3.01 -6.99
N PHE A 232 -17.69 -3.05 -6.98
CA PHE A 232 -16.85 -1.86 -7.12
C PHE A 232 -16.66 -1.44 -8.58
N LEU A 233 -16.28 -2.38 -9.47
CA LEU A 233 -16.06 -2.07 -10.87
C LEU A 233 -17.37 -1.81 -11.62
N GLY A 234 -18.41 -2.59 -11.33
CA GLY A 234 -19.64 -2.61 -12.09
C GLY A 234 -19.44 -3.22 -13.48
N GLU A 235 -20.54 -3.42 -14.22
CA GLU A 235 -20.50 -3.96 -15.57
C GLU A 235 -19.81 -2.98 -16.54
N GLY A 236 -18.74 -3.44 -17.20
CA GLY A 236 -17.94 -2.64 -18.12
C GLY A 236 -16.94 -1.68 -17.46
N GLY A 237 -16.91 -1.58 -16.12
CA GLY A 237 -15.92 -0.80 -15.39
C GLY A 237 -14.55 -1.47 -15.31
N THR A 238 -13.53 -0.68 -14.96
CA THR A 238 -12.14 -1.12 -14.79
C THR A 238 -11.57 -0.59 -13.48
N TYR A 239 -10.40 -1.06 -13.05
CA TYR A 239 -9.74 -0.55 -11.86
C TYR A 239 -9.33 0.92 -11.97
N THR A 240 -9.13 1.43 -13.17
CA THR A 240 -8.83 2.84 -13.45
C THR A 240 -10.08 3.68 -13.73
N HIS A 241 -11.23 3.02 -13.94
CA HIS A 241 -12.52 3.67 -14.15
C HIS A 241 -13.66 2.86 -13.49
N PRO A 242 -13.66 2.72 -12.15
CA PRO A 242 -14.67 1.94 -11.44
C PRO A 242 -16.00 2.70 -11.38
N ARG A 243 -17.09 2.06 -11.80
CA ARG A 243 -18.43 2.68 -11.84
C ARG A 243 -18.92 3.11 -10.45
N ALA A 244 -18.56 2.37 -9.39
CA ALA A 244 -18.91 2.75 -8.03
C ALA A 244 -18.43 4.16 -7.68
N VAL A 245 -17.24 4.55 -8.18
CA VAL A 245 -16.67 5.88 -7.99
C VAL A 245 -17.26 6.88 -8.97
N TYR A 246 -17.17 6.61 -10.28
CA TYR A 246 -17.55 7.57 -11.33
C TYR A 246 -19.04 7.89 -11.39
N GLU A 247 -19.88 6.94 -11.02
CA GLU A 247 -21.33 7.10 -11.00
C GLU A 247 -21.88 7.28 -9.56
N ASN A 248 -20.99 7.32 -8.56
CA ASN A 248 -21.35 7.40 -7.14
C ASN A 248 -22.45 6.39 -6.76
N LEU A 249 -22.26 5.14 -7.18
CA LEU A 249 -23.26 4.09 -6.95
C LEU A 249 -23.45 3.78 -5.46
N PRO A 250 -24.64 3.35 -5.05
CA PRO A 250 -24.87 2.92 -3.69
C PRO A 250 -24.08 1.65 -3.37
N GLY A 251 -23.44 1.60 -2.19
CA GLY A 251 -22.79 0.41 -1.65
C GLY A 251 -23.69 -0.34 -0.67
N VAL A 252 -23.22 -1.49 -0.19
CA VAL A 252 -23.87 -2.26 0.88
C VAL A 252 -23.55 -1.70 2.25
N GLN A 253 -24.38 -2.02 3.24
CA GLN A 253 -24.18 -1.58 4.62
C GLN A 253 -23.22 -2.53 5.39
N ALA A 254 -22.71 -2.06 6.53
CA ALA A 254 -22.00 -2.89 7.50
C ALA A 254 -22.85 -4.11 7.91
N GLY A 255 -22.20 -5.26 8.13
CA GLY A 255 -22.87 -6.53 8.42
C GLY A 255 -23.28 -7.32 7.18
N SER A 256 -22.99 -6.83 5.97
CA SER A 256 -23.23 -7.56 4.72
C SER A 256 -22.21 -8.69 4.53
N ALA A 257 -22.63 -9.73 3.81
CA ALA A 257 -21.81 -10.89 3.51
C ALA A 257 -21.94 -11.30 2.04
N ALA A 258 -20.81 -11.75 1.47
CA ALA A 258 -20.74 -12.36 0.14
C ALA A 258 -19.86 -13.61 0.18
N ALA A 259 -20.10 -14.56 -0.70
CA ALA A 259 -19.31 -15.78 -0.78
C ALA A 259 -18.98 -16.14 -2.22
N GLY A 260 -17.80 -16.69 -2.43
CA GLY A 260 -17.42 -17.22 -3.75
C GLY A 260 -17.10 -16.16 -4.79
N LYS A 261 -16.73 -14.95 -4.40
CA LYS A 261 -16.46 -13.80 -5.24
C LYS A 261 -15.02 -13.30 -5.08
N GLU A 262 -14.51 -12.59 -6.09
CA GLU A 262 -13.28 -11.80 -5.94
C GLU A 262 -13.53 -10.66 -4.96
N ALA A 263 -12.68 -10.55 -3.97
CA ALA A 263 -12.86 -9.60 -2.88
C ALA A 263 -12.26 -8.22 -3.20
N MET A 264 -12.92 -7.19 -2.69
CA MET A 264 -12.49 -5.80 -2.80
C MET A 264 -12.63 -5.10 -1.46
N GLY A 265 -11.55 -4.59 -0.92
CA GLY A 265 -11.55 -3.72 0.25
C GLY A 265 -11.87 -2.29 -0.18
N ALA A 266 -13.11 -2.06 -0.63
CA ALA A 266 -13.52 -0.75 -1.06
C ALA A 266 -14.70 -0.22 -0.24
N PHE A 267 -14.65 1.07 0.06
CA PHE A 267 -15.68 1.75 0.85
C PHE A 267 -15.65 3.26 0.61
N ARG A 268 -16.80 3.88 0.84
CA ARG A 268 -17.01 5.31 0.73
C ARG A 268 -17.10 5.93 2.13
N PHE A 269 -16.40 7.02 2.32
CA PHE A 269 -16.51 7.85 3.51
C PHE A 269 -17.63 8.89 3.35
N PRO A 270 -18.12 9.47 4.47
CA PRO A 270 -19.04 10.59 4.42
C PRO A 270 -18.50 11.74 3.58
N ARG A 271 -19.42 12.46 2.92
CA ARG A 271 -19.10 13.68 2.17
C ARG A 271 -18.45 14.70 3.09
N ILE A 272 -17.42 15.37 2.59
CA ILE A 272 -16.68 16.40 3.32
C ILE A 272 -16.79 17.75 2.63
N GLN A 273 -16.74 18.81 3.42
CA GLN A 273 -16.60 20.17 2.96
C GLN A 273 -15.34 20.76 3.57
N LEU A 274 -14.39 21.16 2.72
CA LEU A 274 -13.13 21.76 3.15
C LEU A 274 -13.12 23.24 2.74
N THR A 275 -12.97 24.12 3.71
CA THR A 275 -12.73 25.54 3.48
C THR A 275 -11.30 25.77 2.91
N PRO A 276 -10.97 26.95 2.35
CA PRO A 276 -9.64 27.22 1.83
C PRO A 276 -8.52 26.92 2.83
N GLY A 277 -7.56 26.09 2.44
CA GLY A 277 -6.42 25.68 3.28
C GLY A 277 -6.72 24.58 4.30
N GLU A 278 -7.98 24.23 4.51
CA GLU A 278 -8.39 23.15 5.43
C GLU A 278 -7.98 21.78 4.88
N LYS A 279 -7.78 20.82 5.80
CA LYS A 279 -7.42 19.43 5.49
C LYS A 279 -8.39 18.46 6.16
N ALA A 280 -8.54 17.28 5.54
CA ALA A 280 -9.11 16.07 6.12
C ALA A 280 -8.07 14.96 6.12
N GLU A 281 -8.13 14.05 7.09
CA GLU A 281 -7.16 13.00 7.27
C GLU A 281 -7.85 11.63 7.33
N TYR A 282 -7.25 10.63 6.70
CA TYR A 282 -7.76 9.25 6.65
C TYR A 282 -6.64 8.25 6.92
N ILE A 283 -7.00 7.12 7.50
CA ILE A 283 -6.08 6.03 7.79
C ILE A 283 -6.68 4.76 7.21
N LEU A 284 -5.93 4.08 6.34
CA LEU A 284 -6.27 2.76 5.86
C LEU A 284 -5.34 1.72 6.48
N PHE A 285 -5.89 0.57 6.80
CA PHE A 285 -5.21 -0.57 7.39
C PHE A 285 -5.33 -1.75 6.45
N LEU A 286 -4.22 -2.28 6.00
CA LEU A 286 -4.13 -3.43 5.12
C LEU A 286 -3.39 -4.53 5.86
N GLY A 287 -4.06 -5.60 6.26
CA GLY A 287 -3.44 -6.58 7.14
C GLY A 287 -3.96 -8.00 7.00
N VAL A 288 -3.23 -8.90 7.67
CA VAL A 288 -3.57 -10.31 7.77
C VAL A 288 -3.37 -10.75 9.22
N GLU A 289 -4.43 -11.22 9.87
CA GLU A 289 -4.40 -11.67 11.26
C GLU A 289 -5.09 -13.04 11.41
N ASN A 290 -4.99 -13.62 12.61
CA ASN A 290 -5.60 -14.93 12.88
C ASN A 290 -6.97 -14.80 13.56
N SER A 291 -7.29 -13.63 14.09
CA SER A 291 -8.57 -13.39 14.79
C SER A 291 -9.06 -11.95 14.64
N GLN A 292 -10.34 -11.74 14.91
CA GLN A 292 -10.93 -10.39 14.93
C GLN A 292 -10.42 -9.55 16.10
N GLU A 293 -10.08 -10.19 17.21
CA GLU A 293 -9.52 -9.51 18.40
C GLU A 293 -8.13 -8.92 18.07
N GLU A 294 -7.31 -9.62 17.28
CA GLU A 294 -6.03 -9.11 16.82
C GLU A 294 -6.23 -7.90 15.90
N ILE A 295 -7.19 -7.96 14.98
CA ILE A 295 -7.54 -6.84 14.10
C ILE A 295 -8.00 -5.64 14.91
N ALA A 296 -8.91 -5.86 15.88
CA ALA A 296 -9.41 -4.80 16.75
C ALA A 296 -8.28 -4.14 17.56
N ARG A 297 -7.34 -4.95 18.09
CA ARG A 297 -6.17 -4.44 18.82
C ARG A 297 -5.28 -3.57 17.92
N VAL A 298 -5.02 -4.01 16.69
CA VAL A 298 -4.23 -3.24 15.72
C VAL A 298 -4.94 -1.95 15.34
N PHE A 299 -6.25 -2.01 15.07
CA PHE A 299 -7.05 -0.84 14.75
C PHE A 299 -7.01 0.20 15.90
N GLU A 300 -7.28 -0.21 17.14
CA GLU A 300 -7.22 0.68 18.30
C GLU A 300 -5.85 1.29 18.54
N LYS A 301 -4.78 0.60 18.15
CA LYS A 301 -3.40 1.07 18.30
C LYS A 301 -3.08 2.23 17.34
N TYR A 302 -3.75 2.32 16.17
CA TYR A 302 -3.38 3.25 15.10
C TYR A 302 -4.55 4.09 14.53
N ASN A 303 -5.72 4.08 15.14
CA ASN A 303 -6.95 4.68 14.60
C ASN A 303 -7.07 6.21 14.71
N THR A 304 -5.99 6.92 15.01
CA THR A 304 -5.96 8.39 15.00
C THR A 304 -4.69 8.93 14.35
N PRO A 305 -4.72 10.12 13.75
CA PRO A 305 -3.55 10.74 13.14
C PRO A 305 -2.32 10.80 14.06
N ASP A 306 -2.49 11.20 15.32
CA ASP A 306 -1.39 11.29 16.30
C ASP A 306 -0.73 9.92 16.56
N LYS A 307 -1.54 8.86 16.69
CA LYS A 307 -1.04 7.50 16.88
C LYS A 307 -0.25 7.02 15.66
N VAL A 308 -0.73 7.30 14.45
CA VAL A 308 -0.06 6.95 13.20
C VAL A 308 1.24 7.72 13.05
N GLN A 309 1.26 9.02 13.29
CA GLN A 309 2.48 9.83 13.22
C GLN A 309 3.54 9.35 14.21
N LYS A 310 3.14 9.04 15.44
CA LYS A 310 4.04 8.46 16.45
C LYS A 310 4.60 7.11 16.00
N ALA A 311 3.78 6.25 15.41
CA ALA A 311 4.20 4.95 14.89
C ALA A 311 5.17 5.10 13.71
N LEU A 312 4.93 6.05 12.82
CA LEU A 312 5.83 6.37 11.70
C LEU A 312 7.20 6.83 12.21
N GLU A 313 7.25 7.75 13.16
CA GLU A 313 8.52 8.22 13.73
C GLU A 313 9.26 7.12 14.50
N THR A 314 8.53 6.23 15.18
CA THR A 314 9.11 5.03 15.81
C THR A 314 9.73 4.12 14.75
N THR A 315 9.02 3.87 13.64
CA THR A 315 9.49 3.03 12.53
C THR A 315 10.73 3.63 11.87
N LYS A 316 10.72 4.93 11.55
CA LYS A 316 11.89 5.65 11.01
C LYS A 316 13.11 5.56 11.94
N SER A 317 12.89 5.80 13.23
CA SER A 317 13.95 5.76 14.25
C SER A 317 14.54 4.36 14.40
N TRP A 318 13.69 3.33 14.33
CA TRP A 318 14.10 1.94 14.44
C TRP A 318 14.99 1.54 13.26
N TRP A 319 14.56 1.81 12.02
CA TRP A 319 15.35 1.50 10.82
C TRP A 319 16.65 2.30 10.74
N LYS A 320 16.62 3.56 11.17
CA LYS A 320 17.85 4.38 11.30
C LYS A 320 18.87 3.74 12.24
N LYS A 321 18.42 3.15 13.35
CA LYS A 321 19.31 2.44 14.29
C LYS A 321 19.86 1.15 13.71
N LYS A 322 19.10 0.45 12.85
CA LYS A 322 19.55 -0.79 12.19
C LYS A 322 20.59 -0.48 11.11
N VAL A 323 20.38 0.55 10.29
CA VAL A 323 21.33 0.98 9.25
C VAL A 323 22.31 1.98 9.85
N ASN A 324 23.13 1.53 10.77
CA ASN A 324 23.97 2.37 11.64
C ASN A 324 25.37 2.67 11.06
N THR A 325 25.79 2.01 9.99
CA THR A 325 27.10 2.24 9.37
C THR A 325 27.12 3.57 8.63
N GLY A 326 28.10 4.40 8.90
CA GLY A 326 28.32 5.70 8.26
C GLY A 326 29.57 5.71 7.38
N PHE A 327 29.56 6.53 6.35
CA PHE A 327 30.65 6.77 5.42
C PHE A 327 30.97 8.26 5.41
N HIS A 328 32.25 8.61 5.25
CA HIS A 328 32.74 9.98 5.19
C HIS A 328 33.86 10.05 4.13
N THR A 329 33.47 10.05 2.86
CA THR A 329 34.40 9.99 1.75
C THR A 329 34.73 11.38 1.16
N GLY A 330 34.01 12.43 1.60
CA GLY A 330 34.09 13.76 1.04
C GLY A 330 33.05 14.02 -0.05
N ASP A 331 32.36 13.00 -0.55
CA ASP A 331 31.20 13.11 -1.44
C ASP A 331 29.92 12.75 -0.66
N SER A 332 29.15 13.75 -0.29
CA SER A 332 27.95 13.57 0.54
C SER A 332 26.85 12.76 -0.16
N ASN A 333 26.75 12.78 -1.49
CA ASN A 333 25.79 11.98 -2.21
C ASN A 333 26.18 10.50 -2.23
N PHE A 334 27.47 10.23 -2.40
CA PHE A 334 27.99 8.87 -2.27
C PHE A 334 27.81 8.33 -0.86
N ASP A 335 28.10 9.11 0.18
CA ASP A 335 27.93 8.70 1.58
C ASP A 335 26.46 8.34 1.91
N ARG A 336 25.50 9.10 1.38
CA ARG A 336 24.05 8.82 1.51
C ARG A 336 23.63 7.60 0.70
N LEU A 337 24.15 7.41 -0.51
CA LEU A 337 23.91 6.22 -1.33
C LEU A 337 24.40 4.96 -0.60
N MET A 338 25.56 5.02 0.05
CA MET A 338 26.11 3.90 0.79
C MET A 338 25.21 3.45 1.96
N LYS A 339 24.37 4.32 2.52
CA LYS A 339 23.34 3.92 3.47
C LYS A 339 22.33 2.93 2.86
N TRP A 340 21.91 3.16 1.62
CA TRP A 340 21.03 2.24 0.88
C TRP A 340 21.72 0.92 0.54
N ILE A 341 23.02 0.94 0.26
CA ILE A 341 23.80 -0.30 0.08
C ILE A 341 23.84 -1.10 1.40
N CYS A 342 24.08 -0.45 2.54
CA CYS A 342 24.03 -1.09 3.85
C CYS A 342 22.63 -1.59 4.24
N PHE A 343 21.57 -1.02 3.69
CA PHE A 343 20.20 -1.47 3.91
C PHE A 343 19.85 -2.77 3.17
N GLN A 344 20.50 -3.06 2.05
CA GLN A 344 20.17 -4.23 1.21
C GLN A 344 20.26 -5.58 1.95
N PRO A 345 21.26 -5.87 2.82
CA PRO A 345 21.28 -7.12 3.58
C PRO A 345 20.05 -7.32 4.47
N PHE A 346 19.51 -6.26 5.07
CA PHE A 346 18.25 -6.32 5.83
C PHE A 346 17.07 -6.66 4.91
N LEU A 347 16.98 -6.02 3.74
CA LEU A 347 15.94 -6.32 2.76
C LEU A 347 15.98 -7.79 2.33
N ARG A 348 17.16 -8.31 2.02
CA ARG A 348 17.31 -9.72 1.63
C ARG A 348 17.00 -10.69 2.78
N ARG A 349 17.29 -10.32 4.02
CA ARG A 349 16.87 -11.10 5.19
C ARG A 349 15.34 -11.18 5.30
N LEU A 350 14.62 -10.08 5.09
CA LEU A 350 13.17 -10.00 5.23
C LEU A 350 12.42 -10.57 4.02
N PHE A 351 12.87 -10.27 2.81
CA PHE A 351 12.18 -10.67 1.57
C PHE A 351 12.65 -11.99 0.99
N GLY A 352 13.77 -12.52 1.42
CA GLY A 352 14.33 -13.79 0.95
C GLY A 352 15.42 -13.60 -0.11
N CYS A 353 15.38 -14.38 -1.19
CA CYS A 353 16.42 -14.39 -2.23
C CYS A 353 16.60 -13.03 -2.92
N SER A 354 15.53 -12.27 -3.02
CA SER A 354 15.52 -10.92 -3.55
C SER A 354 14.44 -10.09 -2.88
N PHE A 355 14.73 -8.84 -2.59
CA PHE A 355 13.70 -7.87 -2.20
C PHE A 355 12.92 -7.34 -3.41
N LEU A 356 13.39 -7.63 -4.63
CA LEU A 356 12.65 -7.41 -5.85
C LEU A 356 11.47 -8.36 -5.93
N PRO A 357 10.29 -7.92 -6.38
CA PRO A 357 9.26 -8.78 -6.90
C PRO A 357 9.85 -9.54 -8.07
N HIS A 358 10.35 -10.74 -7.81
CA HIS A 358 11.26 -11.40 -8.72
C HIS A 358 10.67 -12.72 -9.20
N HIS A 359 11.44 -13.37 -10.08
CA HIS A 359 11.22 -14.71 -10.58
C HIS A 359 10.45 -15.57 -9.58
N ASP A 360 9.37 -16.17 -10.05
CA ASP A 360 8.48 -17.02 -9.26
C ASP A 360 7.95 -16.35 -7.95
N TYR A 361 7.65 -15.06 -8.04
CA TYR A 361 7.04 -14.26 -6.95
C TYR A 361 7.83 -14.26 -5.63
N GLY A 362 9.16 -14.27 -5.75
CA GLY A 362 10.06 -14.24 -4.61
C GLY A 362 10.38 -15.62 -4.02
N ARG A 363 10.02 -16.70 -4.71
CA ARG A 363 10.47 -18.04 -4.36
C ARG A 363 11.94 -18.24 -4.71
N GLY A 364 12.55 -19.16 -4.02
CA GLY A 364 13.92 -19.58 -4.22
C GLY A 364 14.83 -19.24 -3.07
N GLY A 365 15.91 -19.97 -2.96
CA GLY A 365 16.94 -19.76 -1.96
C GLY A 365 17.92 -18.67 -2.37
N ARG A 366 18.61 -18.10 -1.40
CA ARG A 366 19.76 -17.26 -1.68
C ARG A 366 20.91 -18.10 -2.22
N GLY A 367 21.67 -17.56 -3.15
CA GLY A 367 22.97 -18.12 -3.50
C GLY A 367 23.88 -18.13 -2.26
N TRP A 368 24.68 -19.19 -2.11
CA TRP A 368 25.53 -19.35 -0.91
C TRP A 368 26.47 -18.17 -0.70
N ARG A 369 27.08 -17.71 -1.76
CA ARG A 369 27.96 -16.55 -1.71
C ARG A 369 27.21 -15.30 -1.20
N ASP A 370 26.05 -15.02 -1.75
CA ASP A 370 25.26 -13.82 -1.44
C ASP A 370 24.76 -13.86 0.02
N LEU A 371 24.37 -15.04 0.51
CA LEU A 371 24.00 -15.23 1.92
C LEU A 371 25.16 -14.88 2.86
N TRP A 372 26.36 -15.43 2.59
CA TRP A 372 27.51 -15.15 3.45
C TRP A 372 27.98 -13.70 3.39
N GLN A 373 27.92 -13.06 2.21
CA GLN A 373 28.22 -11.64 2.10
C GLN A 373 27.25 -10.78 2.92
N ASP A 374 25.97 -11.10 2.91
CA ASP A 374 24.96 -10.41 3.70
C ASP A 374 25.20 -10.63 5.22
N CYS A 375 25.47 -11.86 5.64
CA CYS A 375 25.81 -12.17 7.03
C CYS A 375 27.03 -11.37 7.52
N LEU A 376 28.09 -11.29 6.72
CA LEU A 376 29.27 -10.51 7.08
C LEU A 376 28.96 -9.02 7.25
N SER A 377 28.10 -8.45 6.40
CA SER A 377 27.65 -7.07 6.53
C SER A 377 26.78 -6.85 7.77
N LEU A 378 25.87 -7.79 8.05
CA LEU A 378 24.97 -7.73 9.21
C LEU A 378 25.71 -7.88 10.54
N LEU A 379 26.79 -8.67 10.59
CA LEU A 379 27.66 -8.76 11.80
C LEU A 379 28.20 -7.41 12.25
N LEU A 380 28.38 -6.45 11.33
CA LEU A 380 28.83 -5.10 11.66
C LEU A 380 27.69 -4.20 12.16
N MET A 381 26.46 -4.43 11.71
CA MET A 381 25.31 -3.55 11.96
C MET A 381 24.32 -4.11 12.99
N ASP A 382 24.10 -5.41 12.98
CA ASP A 382 23.07 -6.10 13.77
C ASP A 382 23.55 -7.52 14.13
N PRO A 383 24.62 -7.66 14.95
CA PRO A 383 25.22 -8.95 15.25
C PRO A 383 24.26 -9.93 15.94
N ASP A 384 23.32 -9.42 16.72
CA ASP A 384 22.33 -10.24 17.42
C ASP A 384 21.22 -10.77 16.47
N GLY A 385 21.10 -10.22 15.26
CA GLY A 385 20.10 -10.58 14.26
C GLY A 385 20.60 -11.48 13.13
N VAL A 386 21.83 -12.02 13.24
CA VAL A 386 22.46 -12.87 12.20
C VAL A 386 22.34 -14.35 12.53
#